data_c033e4aef9f157ba69a6f32dbea807c2
#
_entry.id   c033e4aef9f157ba69a6f32dbea807c2
#
_cell.length_a   1.000
_cell.length_b   1.000
_cell.length_c   1.000
_cell.angle_alpha   90.00
_cell.angle_beta   90.00
_cell.angle_gamma   90.00
#
_symmetry.space_group_name_H-M   'P 1'
#
loop_
_entity.id
_entity.type
_entity.pdbx_description
1 polymer ?
#
loop_
_entity_poly.entity_id
_entity_poly.type
_entity_poly.pdbx_seq_one_letter_code
_entity_poly.pdbx_strand_id
1 'polypeptide(L)'
;MLLEHNAIIKDFRNVDMRFASCYPNLYRSAMSSLGFHIIYDFLNSREDTYCERVVYPMSKSLETGSPLKDFDVVSFSLQYEQDYFNVLKMLKNGGIPVKKHERTDQDPLVIAGGPCASSNPIPMTDFVDLFIVGEAEAVMDEFIDKCLELDDPRKNLEEFLDIEGVYLADNPVKMVTVNDLKDACHPLRQVFPETDNKDYIPAFGRSFLLEVSRGCTRGCRFCMAGCIFRPRREMPLKELLKIAEDGCQKTGLKKVALIGAAVSDYSKIEELCEGLHEMGLQVTTPSLRIESITENLLEILKVSGLKTITIAPESVWEVRKAANKFITDESVESTIKKAIKHELNVKLYFMIGLPTETTADMKDLVGYIDKLIRLGSRRNQIKLSVNPFIPKPHTPFQWEKFDTKSIKSKAKYLNSNIKIRSFKIENPRKAMLQYVLSMGGNELGELLYRSVYETVPMKEWADLSPNYSLDSELPWKNIDVGMDPEFLKGEYKMALNKKMTPGVRNLDVTTAVPANRTCF
;
A
#
# COMPACT_ATOMS: atom_id res chain seq x y z
N MET A 1 -19.71 -3.66 -21.70
CA MET A 1 -19.56 -2.77 -20.52
C MET A 1 -19.71 -3.65 -19.29
N LEU A 2 -18.83 -3.56 -18.32
CA LEU A 2 -18.97 -4.28 -17.06
C LEU A 2 -20.17 -3.70 -16.30
N LEU A 3 -21.11 -4.54 -15.87
CA LEU A 3 -22.20 -4.08 -15.03
C LEU A 3 -21.70 -3.89 -13.60
N GLU A 4 -21.91 -2.70 -13.05
CA GLU A 4 -21.49 -2.33 -11.71
C GLU A 4 -22.65 -1.76 -10.90
N HIS A 5 -22.62 -2.00 -9.60
CA HIS A 5 -23.52 -1.34 -8.65
C HIS A 5 -22.86 -0.07 -8.09
N ASN A 6 -23.65 0.94 -7.83
CA ASN A 6 -23.27 2.20 -7.19
C ASN A 6 -22.27 3.08 -7.98
N ALA A 7 -22.05 2.83 -9.28
CA ALA A 7 -21.32 3.76 -10.11
C ALA A 7 -22.11 5.10 -10.18
N ILE A 8 -21.40 6.21 -10.00
CA ILE A 8 -21.99 7.55 -10.00
C ILE A 8 -21.96 8.09 -11.42
N ILE A 9 -23.12 8.49 -11.93
CA ILE A 9 -23.27 9.11 -13.25
C ILE A 9 -23.83 10.52 -13.05
N LYS A 10 -23.07 11.52 -13.49
CA LYS A 10 -23.50 12.92 -13.54
C LYS A 10 -23.58 13.39 -15.00
N ASP A 11 -24.39 14.40 -15.25
CA ASP A 11 -24.35 15.13 -16.52
C ASP A 11 -23.11 16.06 -16.48
N PHE A 12 -22.07 15.70 -17.23
CA PHE A 12 -20.81 16.45 -17.26
C PHE A 12 -20.94 17.90 -17.75
N ARG A 13 -22.09 18.27 -18.36
CA ARG A 13 -22.38 19.66 -18.78
C ARG A 13 -22.79 20.57 -17.61
N ASN A 14 -23.09 19.97 -16.46
CA ASN A 14 -23.55 20.67 -15.25
C ASN A 14 -22.47 20.71 -14.17
N VAL A 15 -21.22 20.42 -14.50
CA VAL A 15 -20.09 20.52 -13.59
C VAL A 15 -19.02 21.42 -14.19
N ASP A 16 -18.24 22.05 -13.34
CA ASP A 16 -17.19 22.98 -13.76
C ASP A 16 -15.88 22.23 -14.04
N MET A 17 -15.67 21.03 -13.46
CA MET A 17 -14.44 20.28 -13.61
C MET A 17 -14.67 18.76 -13.68
N ARG A 18 -13.96 18.11 -14.58
CA ARG A 18 -13.98 16.66 -14.79
C ARG A 18 -12.67 16.03 -14.37
N PHE A 19 -12.75 15.04 -13.47
CA PHE A 19 -11.60 14.24 -13.03
C PHE A 19 -11.65 12.84 -13.63
N ALA A 20 -10.48 12.36 -14.11
CA ALA A 20 -10.24 10.94 -14.33
C ALA A 20 -9.44 10.39 -13.14
N SER A 21 -10.08 9.64 -12.24
CA SER A 21 -9.39 8.89 -11.20
C SER A 21 -8.82 7.60 -11.79
N CYS A 22 -7.50 7.55 -11.94
CA CYS A 22 -6.79 6.49 -12.62
C CYS A 22 -6.11 5.53 -11.63
N TYR A 23 -6.37 4.24 -11.80
CA TYR A 23 -5.66 3.19 -11.07
C TYR A 23 -4.78 2.41 -12.07
N PRO A 24 -3.44 2.55 -12.03
CA PRO A 24 -2.55 1.98 -13.03
C PRO A 24 -2.31 0.48 -12.81
N ASN A 25 -3.34 -0.27 -12.46
CA ASN A 25 -3.34 -1.71 -12.30
C ASN A 25 -4.73 -2.28 -12.68
N LEU A 26 -4.87 -3.60 -12.64
CA LEU A 26 -6.08 -4.28 -13.03
C LEU A 26 -7.30 -3.86 -12.19
N TYR A 27 -8.48 -3.91 -12.79
CA TYR A 27 -9.77 -3.60 -12.18
C TYR A 27 -9.94 -4.24 -10.78
N ARG A 28 -9.62 -5.54 -10.65
CA ARG A 28 -9.72 -6.23 -9.36
C ARG A 28 -8.85 -5.61 -8.24
N SER A 29 -7.71 -5.04 -8.60
CA SER A 29 -6.81 -4.36 -7.66
C SER A 29 -7.38 -2.99 -7.28
N ALA A 30 -7.86 -2.25 -8.27
CA ALA A 30 -8.51 -0.95 -8.07
C ALA A 30 -9.71 -1.05 -7.12
N MET A 31 -10.62 -1.98 -7.38
CA MET A 31 -11.82 -2.21 -6.55
C MET A 31 -11.53 -2.86 -5.18
N SER A 32 -10.29 -3.22 -4.92
CA SER A 32 -9.82 -3.68 -3.59
C SER A 32 -9.14 -2.56 -2.79
N SER A 33 -8.97 -1.37 -3.38
CA SER A 33 -8.31 -0.22 -2.78
C SER A 33 -9.36 0.74 -2.21
N LEU A 34 -9.46 0.81 -0.88
CA LEU A 34 -10.39 1.74 -0.23
C LEU A 34 -10.04 3.20 -0.56
N GLY A 35 -8.75 3.56 -0.62
CA GLY A 35 -8.32 4.91 -1.00
C GLY A 35 -8.81 5.33 -2.39
N PHE A 36 -8.91 4.38 -3.33
CA PHE A 36 -9.46 4.66 -4.66
C PHE A 36 -10.97 4.96 -4.60
N HIS A 37 -11.72 4.22 -3.76
CA HIS A 37 -13.13 4.51 -3.51
C HIS A 37 -13.32 5.84 -2.76
N ILE A 38 -12.44 6.16 -1.80
CA ILE A 38 -12.49 7.44 -1.06
C ILE A 38 -12.36 8.61 -2.03
N ILE A 39 -11.34 8.62 -2.89
CA ILE A 39 -11.12 9.70 -3.86
C ILE A 39 -12.29 9.82 -4.83
N TYR A 40 -12.81 8.70 -5.33
CA TYR A 40 -13.96 8.69 -6.23
C TYR A 40 -15.23 9.27 -5.59
N ASP A 41 -15.54 8.85 -4.35
CA ASP A 41 -16.70 9.32 -3.60
C ASP A 41 -16.55 10.80 -3.20
N PHE A 42 -15.36 11.17 -2.70
CA PHE A 42 -15.03 12.53 -2.30
C PHE A 42 -15.23 13.53 -3.46
N LEU A 43 -14.59 13.28 -4.59
CA LEU A 43 -14.70 14.13 -5.77
C LEU A 43 -16.14 14.21 -6.30
N ASN A 44 -16.90 13.12 -6.22
CA ASN A 44 -18.30 13.11 -6.66
C ASN A 44 -19.28 13.66 -5.62
N SER A 45 -18.86 13.89 -4.37
CA SER A 45 -19.70 14.54 -3.36
C SER A 45 -19.86 16.05 -3.60
N ARG A 46 -18.91 16.67 -4.30
CA ARG A 46 -18.98 18.08 -4.72
C ARG A 46 -19.96 18.24 -5.89
N GLU A 47 -20.65 19.37 -5.93
CA GLU A 47 -21.61 19.70 -7.01
C GLU A 47 -20.88 20.15 -8.30
N ASP A 48 -19.74 20.81 -8.14
CA ASP A 48 -18.92 21.41 -9.21
C ASP A 48 -17.98 20.41 -9.91
N THR A 49 -17.83 19.19 -9.40
CA THR A 49 -16.93 18.18 -9.97
C THR A 49 -17.64 16.90 -10.38
N TYR A 50 -17.12 16.26 -11.43
CA TYR A 50 -17.49 14.90 -11.81
C TYR A 50 -16.23 14.04 -11.97
N CYS A 51 -16.14 12.96 -11.19
CA CYS A 51 -15.05 12.02 -11.23
C CYS A 51 -15.48 10.71 -11.90
N GLU A 52 -14.71 10.27 -12.88
CA GLU A 52 -14.87 8.97 -13.55
C GLU A 52 -13.63 8.12 -13.31
N ARG A 53 -13.80 6.79 -13.28
CA ARG A 53 -12.71 5.86 -12.99
C ARG A 53 -12.10 5.31 -14.27
N VAL A 54 -10.75 5.23 -14.29
CA VAL A 54 -10.01 4.60 -15.38
C VAL A 54 -9.03 3.58 -14.78
N VAL A 55 -9.06 2.34 -15.25
CA VAL A 55 -8.19 1.26 -14.76
C VAL A 55 -7.36 0.68 -15.89
N TYR A 56 -6.12 0.31 -15.59
CA TYR A 56 -5.25 -0.33 -16.59
C TYR A 56 -5.81 -1.71 -17.00
N PRO A 57 -5.77 -2.10 -18.30
CA PRO A 57 -5.09 -1.42 -19.42
C PRO A 57 -5.98 -0.44 -20.22
N MET A 58 -7.08 0.00 -19.67
CA MET A 58 -8.01 0.92 -20.35
C MET A 58 -7.41 2.33 -20.47
N SER A 59 -7.85 3.06 -21.48
CA SER A 59 -7.57 4.49 -21.69
C SER A 59 -8.86 5.33 -21.79
N LYS A 60 -9.98 4.72 -21.39
CA LYS A 60 -11.30 5.33 -21.34
C LYS A 60 -11.94 5.05 -19.99
N SER A 61 -12.79 5.96 -19.54
CA SER A 61 -13.50 5.84 -18.27
C SER A 61 -14.48 4.65 -18.25
N LEU A 62 -14.74 4.15 -17.04
CA LEU A 62 -15.68 3.06 -16.82
C LEU A 62 -17.13 3.54 -16.89
N GLU A 63 -17.38 4.77 -16.46
CA GLU A 63 -18.71 5.39 -16.37
C GLU A 63 -19.27 5.73 -17.74
N THR A 64 -18.60 6.58 -18.49
CA THR A 64 -19.13 7.10 -19.78
C THR A 64 -18.37 6.62 -21.01
N GLY A 65 -17.18 6.01 -20.83
CA GLY A 65 -16.29 5.65 -21.93
C GLY A 65 -15.52 6.84 -22.49
N SER A 66 -15.45 7.95 -21.76
CA SER A 66 -14.71 9.17 -22.16
C SER A 66 -13.22 8.90 -22.26
N PRO A 67 -12.51 9.37 -23.31
CA PRO A 67 -11.06 9.29 -23.42
C PRO A 67 -10.38 10.13 -22.33
N LEU A 68 -9.19 9.71 -21.87
CA LEU A 68 -8.43 10.43 -20.82
C LEU A 68 -8.15 11.90 -21.17
N LYS A 69 -7.90 12.21 -22.42
CA LYS A 69 -7.62 13.58 -22.87
C LYS A 69 -8.80 14.54 -22.76
N ASP A 70 -10.02 14.04 -22.54
CA ASP A 70 -11.25 14.84 -22.46
C ASP A 70 -11.56 15.28 -21.01
N PHE A 71 -10.70 15.00 -20.05
CA PHE A 71 -10.80 15.42 -18.67
C PHE A 71 -9.92 16.65 -18.39
N ASP A 72 -10.27 17.44 -17.38
CA ASP A 72 -9.49 18.59 -16.95
C ASP A 72 -8.29 18.14 -16.09
N VAL A 73 -8.52 17.14 -15.22
CA VAL A 73 -7.50 16.57 -14.36
C VAL A 73 -7.47 15.03 -14.49
N VAL A 74 -6.27 14.50 -14.67
CA VAL A 74 -5.99 13.05 -14.66
C VAL A 74 -5.17 12.72 -13.43
N SER A 75 -5.77 12.04 -12.45
CA SER A 75 -5.13 11.72 -11.18
C SER A 75 -4.77 10.23 -11.08
N PHE A 76 -3.50 9.91 -10.77
CA PHE A 76 -3.02 8.54 -10.63
C PHE A 76 -2.82 8.14 -9.17
N SER A 77 -3.42 7.00 -8.77
CA SER A 77 -3.18 6.37 -7.46
C SER A 77 -1.99 5.42 -7.54
N LEU A 78 -0.80 5.85 -7.09
CA LEU A 78 0.46 5.09 -7.15
C LEU A 78 0.64 4.23 -5.90
N GLN A 79 0.19 2.97 -5.95
CA GLN A 79 0.27 2.03 -4.83
C GLN A 79 1.52 1.14 -4.88
N TYR A 80 2.13 0.98 -6.04
CA TYR A 80 3.22 0.05 -6.30
C TYR A 80 4.13 0.59 -7.41
N GLU A 81 5.44 0.56 -7.21
CA GLU A 81 6.39 1.25 -8.10
C GLU A 81 6.40 0.68 -9.53
N GLN A 82 6.15 -0.63 -9.70
CA GLN A 82 6.08 -1.20 -11.06
C GLN A 82 4.85 -0.73 -11.84
N ASP A 83 3.88 -0.08 -11.19
CA ASP A 83 2.75 0.55 -11.88
C ASP A 83 3.16 1.82 -12.63
N TYR A 84 4.35 2.38 -12.42
CA TYR A 84 4.89 3.49 -13.20
C TYR A 84 4.85 3.21 -14.72
N PHE A 85 5.20 1.99 -15.12
CA PHE A 85 5.09 1.57 -16.52
C PHE A 85 3.65 1.64 -17.06
N ASN A 86 2.69 1.34 -16.21
CA ASN A 86 1.29 1.36 -16.59
C ASN A 86 0.77 2.80 -16.68
N VAL A 87 1.21 3.71 -15.78
CA VAL A 87 0.91 5.15 -15.88
C VAL A 87 1.31 5.69 -17.25
N LEU A 88 2.57 5.47 -17.65
CA LEU A 88 3.09 5.99 -18.92
C LEU A 88 2.34 5.40 -20.12
N LYS A 89 1.97 4.12 -20.07
CA LYS A 89 1.14 3.49 -21.11
C LYS A 89 -0.27 4.04 -21.14
N MET A 90 -0.86 4.33 -19.98
CA MET A 90 -2.21 4.94 -19.89
C MET A 90 -2.19 6.36 -20.48
N LEU A 91 -1.19 7.18 -20.17
CA LEU A 91 -1.02 8.51 -20.78
C LEU A 91 -0.92 8.39 -22.31
N LYS A 92 0.02 7.57 -22.82
CA LYS A 92 0.18 7.35 -24.26
C LYS A 92 -1.10 6.89 -24.93
N ASN A 93 -1.74 5.86 -24.39
CA ASN A 93 -2.96 5.28 -24.98
C ASN A 93 -4.18 6.20 -24.83
N GLY A 94 -4.17 7.08 -23.82
CA GLY A 94 -5.17 8.11 -23.58
C GLY A 94 -5.03 9.35 -24.48
N GLY A 95 -3.96 9.41 -25.31
CA GLY A 95 -3.69 10.52 -26.21
C GLY A 95 -3.07 11.74 -25.50
N ILE A 96 -2.48 11.55 -24.32
CA ILE A 96 -1.79 12.59 -23.55
C ILE A 96 -0.28 12.42 -23.75
N PRO A 97 0.47 13.49 -24.08
CA PRO A 97 1.92 13.42 -24.18
C PRO A 97 2.54 12.87 -22.89
N VAL A 98 3.45 11.88 -23.03
CA VAL A 98 4.00 11.17 -21.87
C VAL A 98 4.86 12.10 -21.03
N LYS A 99 5.77 12.86 -21.65
CA LYS A 99 6.60 13.85 -20.97
C LYS A 99 5.81 15.13 -20.69
N LYS A 100 5.86 15.63 -19.44
CA LYS A 100 5.09 16.81 -19.03
C LYS A 100 5.40 18.07 -19.83
N HIS A 101 6.65 18.24 -20.28
CA HIS A 101 7.06 19.42 -21.04
C HIS A 101 6.56 19.41 -22.50
N GLU A 102 6.06 18.27 -23.01
CA GLU A 102 5.46 18.15 -24.33
C GLU A 102 3.96 18.50 -24.33
N ARG A 103 3.34 18.65 -23.16
CA ARG A 103 1.92 18.95 -23.00
C ARG A 103 1.64 20.44 -23.25
N THR A 104 0.47 20.70 -23.80
CA THR A 104 -0.06 22.03 -24.11
C THR A 104 -1.24 22.38 -23.21
N ASP A 105 -1.82 23.57 -23.36
CA ASP A 105 -3.05 24.01 -22.70
C ASP A 105 -4.30 23.18 -23.08
N GLN A 106 -4.19 22.34 -24.11
CA GLN A 106 -5.24 21.41 -24.53
C GLN A 106 -5.16 20.05 -23.84
N ASP A 107 -4.11 19.81 -23.08
CA ASP A 107 -3.90 18.55 -22.37
C ASP A 107 -4.28 18.68 -20.90
N PRO A 108 -4.82 17.63 -20.25
CA PRO A 108 -5.22 17.68 -18.84
C PRO A 108 -4.02 17.92 -17.91
N LEU A 109 -4.31 18.47 -16.72
CA LEU A 109 -3.37 18.47 -15.60
C LEU A 109 -3.20 17.03 -15.11
N VAL A 110 -1.98 16.53 -15.07
CA VAL A 110 -1.67 15.18 -14.61
C VAL A 110 -1.10 15.22 -13.19
N ILE A 111 -1.84 14.65 -12.25
CA ILE A 111 -1.42 14.58 -10.85
C ILE A 111 -1.26 13.13 -10.38
N ALA A 112 -0.49 12.91 -9.34
CA ALA A 112 -0.35 11.59 -8.73
C ALA A 112 -0.29 11.67 -7.20
N GLY A 113 -0.85 10.66 -6.55
CA GLY A 113 -0.82 10.50 -5.09
C GLY A 113 -0.62 9.04 -4.70
N GLY A 114 -0.73 8.76 -3.41
CA GLY A 114 -0.58 7.43 -2.84
C GLY A 114 0.81 7.15 -2.28
N PRO A 115 1.04 5.95 -1.71
CA PRO A 115 2.26 5.66 -0.94
C PRO A 115 3.56 5.79 -1.74
N CYS A 116 3.57 5.52 -3.05
CA CYS A 116 4.78 5.70 -3.86
C CYS A 116 5.08 7.20 -4.06
N ALA A 117 4.07 8.02 -4.34
CA ALA A 117 4.21 9.47 -4.46
C ALA A 117 4.63 10.10 -3.12
N SER A 118 4.04 9.64 -2.00
CA SER A 118 4.38 10.14 -0.67
C SER A 118 5.76 9.70 -0.18
N SER A 119 6.34 8.64 -0.74
CA SER A 119 7.66 8.17 -0.32
C SER A 119 8.79 8.62 -1.23
N ASN A 120 8.65 8.49 -2.54
CA ASN A 120 9.64 8.91 -3.53
C ASN A 120 8.97 9.20 -4.88
N PRO A 121 8.48 10.41 -5.13
CA PRO A 121 7.90 10.81 -6.41
C PRO A 121 8.93 11.04 -7.52
N ILE A 122 10.23 11.15 -7.17
CA ILE A 122 11.29 11.64 -8.05
C ILE A 122 11.38 10.91 -9.40
N PRO A 123 11.28 9.56 -9.47
CA PRO A 123 11.32 8.85 -10.75
C PRO A 123 10.22 9.25 -11.74
N MET A 124 9.13 9.86 -11.24
CA MET A 124 7.94 10.21 -12.03
C MET A 124 7.85 11.71 -12.34
N THR A 125 8.80 12.53 -11.91
CA THR A 125 8.74 14.00 -12.06
C THR A 125 8.80 14.50 -13.50
N ASP A 126 9.31 13.72 -14.44
CA ASP A 126 9.28 14.02 -15.87
C ASP A 126 7.89 13.83 -16.51
N PHE A 127 6.99 13.11 -15.83
CA PHE A 127 5.73 12.61 -16.38
C PHE A 127 4.48 13.13 -15.66
N VAL A 128 4.61 13.58 -14.44
CA VAL A 128 3.53 14.06 -13.58
C VAL A 128 3.76 15.54 -13.28
N ASP A 129 2.72 16.35 -13.37
CA ASP A 129 2.82 17.81 -13.20
C ASP A 129 2.94 18.16 -11.71
N LEU A 130 2.08 17.58 -10.86
CA LEU A 130 2.06 17.77 -9.40
C LEU A 130 1.82 16.44 -8.66
N PHE A 131 2.32 16.34 -7.44
CA PHE A 131 2.05 15.19 -6.57
C PHE A 131 1.34 15.63 -5.28
N ILE A 132 0.45 14.76 -4.81
CA ILE A 132 -0.16 14.87 -3.49
C ILE A 132 0.60 13.93 -2.54
N VAL A 133 1.26 14.51 -1.55
CA VAL A 133 2.07 13.82 -0.53
C VAL A 133 1.25 13.72 0.75
N GLY A 134 0.73 12.53 1.02
CA GLY A 134 -0.11 12.24 2.19
C GLY A 134 -1.52 11.78 1.85
N GLU A 135 -2.46 12.15 2.70
CA GLU A 135 -3.87 11.75 2.62
C GLU A 135 -4.65 12.79 1.82
N ALA A 136 -5.11 12.39 0.64
CA ALA A 136 -5.65 13.31 -0.36
C ALA A 136 -6.91 14.05 0.12
N GLU A 137 -7.75 13.42 0.94
CA GLU A 137 -8.96 14.05 1.48
C GLU A 137 -8.67 15.28 2.39
N ALA A 138 -7.43 15.43 2.84
CA ALA A 138 -7.02 16.61 3.61
C ALA A 138 -6.67 17.82 2.73
N VAL A 139 -6.57 17.63 1.41
CA VAL A 139 -5.98 18.61 0.48
C VAL A 139 -6.89 18.88 -0.71
N MET A 140 -7.72 17.90 -1.10
CA MET A 140 -8.40 17.94 -2.40
C MET A 140 -9.40 19.06 -2.56
N ASP A 141 -10.08 19.54 -1.50
CA ASP A 141 -11.00 20.68 -1.62
C ASP A 141 -10.24 21.93 -2.03
N GLU A 142 -9.15 22.26 -1.29
CA GLU A 142 -8.32 23.43 -1.59
C GLU A 142 -7.66 23.32 -2.97
N PHE A 143 -7.22 22.10 -3.34
CA PHE A 143 -6.66 21.84 -4.66
C PHE A 143 -7.66 22.07 -5.80
N ILE A 144 -8.92 21.60 -5.64
CA ILE A 144 -9.97 21.80 -6.62
C ILE A 144 -10.32 23.29 -6.74
N ASP A 145 -10.52 23.96 -5.59
CA ASP A 145 -10.85 25.37 -5.56
C ASP A 145 -9.76 26.20 -6.27
N LYS A 146 -8.50 25.88 -6.06
CA LYS A 146 -7.36 26.50 -6.75
C LYS A 146 -7.40 26.22 -8.26
N CYS A 147 -7.74 25.00 -8.69
CA CYS A 147 -7.90 24.69 -10.10
C CYS A 147 -9.02 25.53 -10.76
N LEU A 148 -10.12 25.78 -10.05
CA LEU A 148 -11.25 26.56 -10.54
C LEU A 148 -10.99 28.06 -10.54
N GLU A 149 -10.10 28.56 -9.67
CA GLU A 149 -9.68 29.96 -9.62
C GLU A 149 -8.75 30.36 -10.77
N LEU A 150 -7.95 29.42 -11.29
CA LEU A 150 -6.92 29.66 -12.30
C LEU A 150 -7.47 29.49 -13.72
N ASP A 151 -7.23 30.44 -14.61
CA ASP A 151 -7.60 30.33 -16.03
C ASP A 151 -6.90 29.14 -16.72
N ASP A 152 -5.67 28.83 -16.32
CA ASP A 152 -4.86 27.70 -16.81
C ASP A 152 -4.02 27.13 -15.67
N PRO A 153 -4.51 26.11 -14.95
CA PRO A 153 -3.79 25.49 -13.84
C PRO A 153 -2.40 24.94 -14.23
N ARG A 154 -2.22 24.47 -15.46
CA ARG A 154 -0.94 23.92 -15.92
C ARG A 154 0.15 24.95 -16.13
N LYS A 155 -0.19 26.18 -16.48
CA LYS A 155 0.77 27.28 -16.62
C LYS A 155 1.16 27.90 -15.28
N ASN A 156 0.35 27.64 -14.25
CA ASN A 156 0.47 28.27 -12.93
C ASN A 156 0.74 27.22 -11.83
N LEU A 157 1.58 26.19 -12.11
CA LEU A 157 1.85 25.10 -11.15
C LEU A 157 2.43 25.59 -9.82
N GLU A 158 3.15 26.70 -9.81
CA GLU A 158 3.75 27.27 -8.61
C GLU A 158 2.70 27.81 -7.62
N GLU A 159 1.50 28.21 -8.10
CA GLU A 159 0.39 28.66 -7.26
C GLU A 159 -0.16 27.55 -6.33
N PHE A 160 0.11 26.29 -6.67
CA PHE A 160 -0.28 25.13 -5.85
C PHE A 160 0.68 24.86 -4.70
N LEU A 161 1.85 25.50 -4.66
CA LEU A 161 2.83 25.32 -3.59
C LEU A 161 2.37 25.91 -2.24
N ASP A 162 1.39 26.80 -2.25
CA ASP A 162 0.77 27.32 -1.03
C ASP A 162 -0.13 26.26 -0.35
N ILE A 163 -0.51 25.19 -1.05
CA ILE A 163 -1.34 24.11 -0.52
C ILE A 163 -0.44 23.08 0.18
N GLU A 164 -0.66 22.87 1.47
CA GLU A 164 0.13 21.88 2.23
C GLU A 164 -0.04 20.47 1.63
N GLY A 165 1.06 19.75 1.44
CA GLY A 165 1.05 18.40 0.85
C GLY A 165 1.10 18.36 -0.67
N VAL A 166 1.05 19.49 -1.36
CA VAL A 166 1.31 19.54 -2.82
C VAL A 166 2.81 19.63 -3.07
N TYR A 167 3.31 18.70 -3.89
CA TYR A 167 4.72 18.65 -4.27
C TYR A 167 4.89 18.96 -5.76
N LEU A 168 5.68 19.96 -6.03
CA LEU A 168 6.28 20.27 -7.32
C LEU A 168 7.80 20.00 -7.21
N ALA A 169 8.39 19.37 -8.23
CA ALA A 169 9.79 18.95 -8.21
C ALA A 169 10.75 20.04 -7.69
N ASP A 170 11.72 19.61 -6.88
CA ASP A 170 12.77 20.43 -6.24
C ASP A 170 12.31 21.32 -5.06
N ASN A 171 11.00 21.39 -4.77
CA ASN A 171 10.49 22.12 -3.62
C ASN A 171 10.34 21.21 -2.38
N PRO A 172 10.55 21.72 -1.15
CA PRO A 172 10.26 20.93 0.04
C PRO A 172 8.75 20.77 0.23
N VAL A 173 8.33 19.60 0.68
CA VAL A 173 6.93 19.33 1.02
C VAL A 173 6.85 18.55 2.32
N LYS A 174 5.84 18.86 3.13
CA LYS A 174 5.48 18.09 4.32
C LYS A 174 4.24 17.26 4.03
N MET A 175 4.28 16.00 4.42
CA MET A 175 3.18 15.08 4.27
C MET A 175 1.97 15.50 5.12
N VAL A 176 0.80 15.54 4.51
CA VAL A 176 -0.47 15.85 5.17
C VAL A 176 -1.19 14.60 5.63
N THR A 177 -1.90 14.72 6.74
CA THR A 177 -2.69 13.63 7.32
C THR A 177 -3.98 14.15 7.92
N VAL A 178 -5.05 13.38 7.81
CA VAL A 178 -6.29 13.64 8.57
C VAL A 178 -6.03 13.34 10.05
N ASN A 179 -6.26 14.31 10.92
CA ASN A 179 -5.92 14.20 12.35
C ASN A 179 -6.83 13.20 13.10
N ASP A 180 -8.13 13.26 12.89
CA ASP A 180 -9.10 12.32 13.47
C ASP A 180 -9.78 11.53 12.34
N LEU A 181 -9.78 10.20 12.42
CA LEU A 181 -10.41 9.36 11.39
C LEU A 181 -11.93 9.52 11.32
N LYS A 182 -12.56 10.13 12.32
CA LYS A 182 -13.98 10.48 12.22
C LYS A 182 -14.25 11.53 11.14
N ASP A 183 -13.26 12.38 10.87
CA ASP A 183 -13.33 13.44 9.86
C ASP A 183 -12.91 12.92 8.48
N ALA A 184 -12.37 11.69 8.41
CA ALA A 184 -12.00 11.07 7.15
C ALA A 184 -13.26 10.67 6.35
N CYS A 185 -13.21 10.89 5.05
CA CYS A 185 -14.24 10.41 4.14
C CYS A 185 -14.30 8.88 4.14
N HIS A 186 -15.48 8.31 4.37
CA HIS A 186 -15.71 6.87 4.22
C HIS A 186 -16.88 6.60 3.28
N PRO A 187 -16.64 6.09 2.06
CA PRO A 187 -17.68 5.90 1.06
C PRO A 187 -18.68 4.82 1.49
N LEU A 188 -19.93 5.19 1.66
CA LEU A 188 -21.02 4.27 2.04
C LEU A 188 -21.60 3.53 0.83
N ARG A 189 -21.46 4.10 -0.39
CA ARG A 189 -21.91 3.50 -1.65
C ARG A 189 -20.71 3.03 -2.48
N GLN A 190 -19.96 2.09 -1.92
CA GLN A 190 -18.80 1.54 -2.63
C GLN A 190 -19.23 0.82 -3.92
N VAL A 191 -18.48 1.04 -4.97
CA VAL A 191 -18.74 0.39 -6.27
C VAL A 191 -18.25 -1.05 -6.24
N PHE A 192 -19.03 -1.96 -6.80
CA PHE A 192 -18.61 -3.35 -6.96
C PHE A 192 -19.22 -3.96 -8.25
N PRO A 193 -18.53 -4.96 -8.87
CA PRO A 193 -18.98 -5.55 -10.11
C PRO A 193 -20.08 -6.61 -9.89
N GLU A 194 -21.03 -6.65 -10.82
CA GLU A 194 -21.99 -7.72 -10.94
C GLU A 194 -21.49 -8.76 -11.97
N THR A 195 -20.55 -9.60 -11.56
CA THR A 195 -19.94 -10.60 -12.44
C THR A 195 -19.35 -11.77 -11.65
N ASP A 196 -19.34 -12.96 -12.24
CA ASP A 196 -18.64 -14.13 -11.73
C ASP A 196 -17.26 -14.32 -12.39
N ASN A 197 -16.89 -13.45 -13.31
CA ASN A 197 -15.58 -13.48 -13.93
C ASN A 197 -14.50 -13.10 -12.91
N LYS A 198 -13.60 -14.04 -12.60
CA LYS A 198 -12.54 -13.91 -11.58
C LYS A 198 -11.58 -12.75 -11.83
N ASP A 199 -11.45 -12.30 -13.08
CA ASP A 199 -10.57 -11.19 -13.44
C ASP A 199 -11.10 -9.83 -12.94
N TYR A 200 -12.41 -9.75 -12.70
CA TYR A 200 -13.07 -8.54 -12.18
C TYR A 200 -13.49 -8.64 -10.72
N ILE A 201 -13.44 -9.83 -10.10
CA ILE A 201 -13.76 -9.96 -8.68
C ILE A 201 -12.63 -9.36 -7.84
N PRO A 202 -12.91 -8.38 -6.94
CA PRO A 202 -11.93 -7.81 -6.03
C PRO A 202 -11.21 -8.85 -5.17
N ALA A 203 -10.05 -8.52 -4.63
CA ALA A 203 -9.23 -9.47 -3.85
C ALA A 203 -9.96 -10.00 -2.60
N PHE A 204 -10.81 -9.18 -1.99
CA PHE A 204 -11.63 -9.56 -0.84
C PHE A 204 -13.01 -10.14 -1.23
N GLY A 205 -13.24 -10.36 -2.53
CA GLY A 205 -14.56 -10.69 -3.07
C GLY A 205 -15.50 -9.49 -3.07
N ARG A 206 -16.79 -9.73 -3.19
CA ARG A 206 -17.82 -8.69 -3.02
C ARG A 206 -17.96 -8.40 -1.52
N SER A 207 -17.20 -7.43 -1.04
CA SER A 207 -17.14 -7.05 0.37
C SER A 207 -17.17 -5.54 0.51
N PHE A 208 -17.87 -5.05 1.52
CA PHE A 208 -17.77 -3.66 1.94
C PHE A 208 -16.42 -3.46 2.63
N LEU A 209 -15.61 -2.51 2.16
CA LEU A 209 -14.30 -2.20 2.71
C LEU A 209 -14.50 -1.26 3.91
N LEU A 210 -14.05 -1.66 5.10
CA LEU A 210 -14.19 -0.89 6.33
C LEU A 210 -12.82 -0.56 6.92
N GLU A 211 -12.47 0.71 6.97
CA GLU A 211 -11.19 1.16 7.50
C GLU A 211 -11.22 1.26 9.02
N VAL A 212 -10.46 0.40 9.69
CA VAL A 212 -10.42 0.37 11.17
C VAL A 212 -9.35 1.28 11.76
N SER A 213 -8.27 1.51 11.01
CA SER A 213 -7.16 2.35 11.46
C SER A 213 -6.22 2.74 10.33
N ARG A 214 -5.53 3.88 10.48
CA ARG A 214 -4.37 4.28 9.66
C ARG A 214 -3.12 4.31 10.50
N GLY A 215 -1.98 4.00 9.87
CA GLY A 215 -0.68 3.97 10.53
C GLY A 215 -0.42 2.70 11.34
N CYS A 216 0.82 2.58 11.82
CA CYS A 216 1.29 1.42 12.59
C CYS A 216 2.35 1.86 13.61
N THR A 217 2.26 1.33 14.84
CA THR A 217 3.19 1.65 15.94
C THR A 217 4.35 0.65 16.09
N ARG A 218 4.42 -0.39 15.24
CA ARG A 218 5.28 -1.56 15.49
C ARG A 218 6.78 -1.36 15.25
N GLY A 219 7.19 -0.36 14.49
CA GLY A 219 8.61 -0.03 14.29
C GLY A 219 9.43 -1.09 13.56
N CYS A 220 8.82 -1.92 12.70
CA CYS A 220 9.57 -2.84 11.83
C CYS A 220 10.45 -2.04 10.88
N ARG A 221 11.78 -2.22 10.93
CA ARG A 221 12.78 -1.40 10.24
C ARG A 221 12.73 -1.45 8.71
N PHE A 222 12.04 -2.43 8.15
CA PHE A 222 11.85 -2.60 6.71
C PHE A 222 10.54 -2.00 6.18
N CYS A 223 9.63 -1.59 7.07
CA CYS A 223 8.25 -1.33 6.70
C CYS A 223 8.00 0.15 6.40
N MET A 224 7.89 0.51 5.12
CA MET A 224 7.57 1.86 4.69
C MET A 224 6.22 2.33 5.26
N ALA A 225 5.17 1.50 5.22
CA ALA A 225 3.87 1.84 5.78
C ALA A 225 3.91 2.15 7.29
N GLY A 226 4.81 1.49 8.04
CA GLY A 226 5.04 1.78 9.45
C GLY A 226 5.78 3.09 9.71
N CYS A 227 6.36 3.70 8.68
CA CYS A 227 7.06 4.99 8.75
C CYS A 227 6.20 6.12 8.20
N ILE A 228 5.70 6.02 6.97
CA ILE A 228 5.02 7.13 6.28
C ILE A 228 3.56 7.35 6.72
N PHE A 229 2.87 6.36 7.31
CA PHE A 229 1.48 6.52 7.73
C PHE A 229 1.33 6.82 9.23
N ARG A 230 2.34 7.39 9.85
CA ARG A 230 2.26 7.87 11.23
C ARG A 230 1.59 9.25 11.30
N PRO A 231 0.96 9.58 12.45
CA PRO A 231 0.71 8.75 13.64
C PRO A 231 -0.34 7.65 13.39
N ARG A 232 -0.37 6.63 14.26
CA ARG A 232 -1.47 5.66 14.22
C ARG A 232 -2.74 6.30 14.78
N ARG A 233 -3.84 6.14 14.05
CA ARG A 233 -5.17 6.63 14.39
C ARG A 233 -6.17 5.49 14.22
N GLU A 234 -7.12 5.37 15.14
CA GLU A 234 -8.16 4.36 15.12
C GLU A 234 -9.54 5.01 14.94
N MET A 235 -10.39 4.39 14.14
CA MET A 235 -11.80 4.76 14.07
C MET A 235 -12.53 4.22 15.32
N PRO A 236 -13.35 5.02 16.03
CA PRO A 236 -14.10 4.54 17.17
C PRO A 236 -15.05 3.39 16.82
N LEU A 237 -15.18 2.39 17.73
CA LEU A 237 -16.00 1.21 17.51
C LEU A 237 -17.45 1.54 17.11
N LYS A 238 -18.06 2.51 17.78
CA LYS A 238 -19.45 2.92 17.48
C LYS A 238 -19.60 3.42 16.05
N GLU A 239 -18.63 4.21 15.58
CA GLU A 239 -18.64 4.73 14.20
C GLU A 239 -18.40 3.60 13.20
N LEU A 240 -17.48 2.66 13.47
CA LEU A 240 -17.26 1.50 12.61
C LEU A 240 -18.50 0.64 12.43
N LEU A 241 -19.21 0.34 13.52
CA LEU A 241 -20.43 -0.44 13.46
C LEU A 241 -21.53 0.30 12.67
N LYS A 242 -21.67 1.61 12.87
CA LYS A 242 -22.61 2.44 12.11
C LYS A 242 -22.25 2.49 10.62
N ILE A 243 -20.98 2.72 10.27
CA ILE A 243 -20.51 2.74 8.87
C ILE A 243 -20.76 1.38 8.21
N ALA A 244 -20.51 0.29 8.91
CA ALA A 244 -20.75 -1.06 8.39
C ALA A 244 -22.25 -1.33 8.17
N GLU A 245 -23.12 -0.95 9.11
CA GLU A 245 -24.56 -1.08 8.97
C GLU A 245 -25.08 -0.26 7.78
N ASP A 246 -24.82 1.05 7.77
CA ASP A 246 -25.25 1.97 6.71
C ASP A 246 -24.72 1.57 5.33
N GLY A 247 -23.42 1.22 5.26
CA GLY A 247 -22.77 0.84 4.03
C GLY A 247 -23.27 -0.50 3.49
N CYS A 248 -23.42 -1.50 4.33
CA CYS A 248 -23.99 -2.80 3.94
C CYS A 248 -25.47 -2.69 3.55
N GLN A 249 -26.24 -1.82 4.20
CA GLN A 249 -27.61 -1.56 3.81
C GLN A 249 -27.68 -0.90 2.43
N LYS A 250 -26.86 0.14 2.17
CA LYS A 250 -26.84 0.86 0.89
C LYS A 250 -26.30 0.03 -0.27
N THR A 251 -25.36 -0.86 0.00
CA THR A 251 -24.74 -1.70 -1.04
C THR A 251 -25.43 -3.06 -1.22
N GLY A 252 -26.21 -3.52 -0.24
CA GLY A 252 -26.76 -4.88 -0.21
C GLY A 252 -25.71 -5.97 0.09
N LEU A 253 -24.46 -5.59 0.38
CA LEU A 253 -23.38 -6.52 0.69
C LEU A 253 -23.54 -7.12 2.09
N LYS A 254 -23.22 -8.40 2.24
CA LYS A 254 -23.28 -9.13 3.52
C LYS A 254 -21.90 -9.55 4.03
N LYS A 255 -20.86 -8.96 3.49
CA LYS A 255 -19.49 -9.25 3.86
C LYS A 255 -18.71 -7.96 4.03
N VAL A 256 -17.97 -7.85 5.12
CA VAL A 256 -17.10 -6.72 5.44
C VAL A 256 -15.64 -7.17 5.35
N ALA A 257 -14.81 -6.40 4.68
CA ALA A 257 -13.37 -6.55 4.68
C ALA A 257 -12.75 -5.44 5.53
N LEU A 258 -12.09 -5.82 6.62
CA LEU A 258 -11.42 -4.87 7.50
C LEU A 258 -10.12 -4.38 6.85
N ILE A 259 -9.95 -3.07 6.78
CA ILE A 259 -8.80 -2.42 6.13
C ILE A 259 -7.97 -1.66 7.18
N GLY A 260 -6.65 -1.76 7.08
CA GLY A 260 -5.69 -1.07 7.93
C GLY A 260 -4.30 -1.70 7.85
N ALA A 261 -3.28 -0.96 8.26
CA ALA A 261 -1.88 -1.44 8.23
C ALA A 261 -1.62 -2.59 9.23
N ALA A 262 -2.35 -2.62 10.33
CA ALA A 262 -2.28 -3.67 11.36
C ALA A 262 -3.68 -3.88 11.97
N VAL A 263 -4.58 -4.48 11.19
CA VAL A 263 -6.00 -4.65 11.54
C VAL A 263 -6.20 -5.33 12.89
N SER A 264 -5.48 -6.42 13.17
CA SER A 264 -5.60 -7.14 14.45
C SER A 264 -5.01 -6.40 15.65
N ASP A 265 -4.33 -5.27 15.45
CA ASP A 265 -3.87 -4.39 16.53
C ASP A 265 -4.93 -3.33 16.88
N TYR A 266 -6.09 -3.31 16.20
CA TYR A 266 -7.20 -2.44 16.58
C TYR A 266 -7.64 -2.76 18.01
N SER A 267 -7.75 -1.70 18.84
CA SER A 267 -7.91 -1.85 20.31
C SER A 267 -9.15 -2.64 20.73
N LYS A 268 -10.19 -2.66 19.89
CA LYS A 268 -11.47 -3.35 20.11
C LYS A 268 -11.79 -4.31 18.96
N ILE A 269 -10.79 -5.08 18.51
CA ILE A 269 -10.96 -5.95 17.34
C ILE A 269 -11.98 -7.07 17.58
N GLU A 270 -12.02 -7.63 18.78
CA GLU A 270 -12.96 -8.72 19.12
C GLU A 270 -14.38 -8.17 19.16
N GLU A 271 -14.63 -7.08 19.90
CA GLU A 271 -15.94 -6.43 19.97
C GLU A 271 -16.43 -5.96 18.60
N LEU A 272 -15.53 -5.50 17.73
CA LEU A 272 -15.89 -5.15 16.36
C LEU A 272 -16.35 -6.39 15.58
N CYS A 273 -15.59 -7.47 15.63
CA CYS A 273 -15.95 -8.71 14.92
C CYS A 273 -17.24 -9.33 15.47
N GLU A 274 -17.47 -9.28 16.78
CA GLU A 274 -18.71 -9.72 17.43
C GLU A 274 -19.91 -8.88 16.95
N GLY A 275 -19.81 -7.55 17.01
CA GLY A 275 -20.88 -6.66 16.56
C GLY A 275 -21.23 -6.83 15.08
N LEU A 276 -20.22 -7.00 14.21
CA LEU A 276 -20.44 -7.31 12.80
C LEU A 276 -21.13 -8.66 12.60
N HIS A 277 -20.76 -9.68 13.40
CA HIS A 277 -21.39 -10.98 13.35
C HIS A 277 -22.86 -10.94 13.83
N GLU A 278 -23.16 -10.21 14.91
CA GLU A 278 -24.53 -10.00 15.40
C GLU A 278 -25.43 -9.30 14.35
N MET A 279 -24.87 -8.44 13.51
CA MET A 279 -25.55 -7.86 12.33
C MET A 279 -25.75 -8.86 11.19
N GLY A 280 -25.30 -10.13 11.33
CA GLY A 280 -25.35 -11.14 10.27
C GLY A 280 -24.34 -10.93 9.14
N LEU A 281 -23.28 -10.16 9.37
CA LEU A 281 -22.24 -9.87 8.40
C LEU A 281 -21.08 -10.85 8.52
N GLN A 282 -20.57 -11.29 7.38
CA GLN A 282 -19.32 -12.05 7.30
C GLN A 282 -18.12 -11.09 7.40
N VAL A 283 -17.06 -11.51 8.09
CA VAL A 283 -15.84 -10.72 8.26
C VAL A 283 -14.65 -11.36 7.53
N THR A 284 -13.87 -10.56 6.83
CA THR A 284 -12.58 -10.98 6.27
C THR A 284 -11.49 -9.96 6.62
N THR A 285 -10.27 -10.48 6.83
CA THR A 285 -9.10 -9.68 7.19
C THR A 285 -7.94 -9.98 6.23
N PRO A 286 -7.10 -9.01 5.86
CA PRO A 286 -5.97 -9.25 4.95
C PRO A 286 -4.88 -10.10 5.60
N SER A 287 -4.43 -9.74 6.78
CA SER A 287 -3.42 -10.44 7.57
C SER A 287 -3.64 -10.16 9.05
N LEU A 288 -3.22 -11.09 9.88
CA LEU A 288 -3.31 -10.96 11.33
C LEU A 288 -1.89 -10.94 11.92
N ARG A 289 -1.71 -10.12 12.94
CA ARG A 289 -0.47 -10.11 13.70
C ARG A 289 -0.51 -11.20 14.77
N ILE A 290 0.60 -11.92 14.88
CA ILE A 290 0.72 -13.08 15.78
C ILE A 290 0.41 -12.70 17.23
N GLU A 291 0.89 -11.52 17.66
CA GLU A 291 0.75 -11.06 19.04
C GLU A 291 -0.68 -10.69 19.43
N SER A 292 -1.53 -10.40 18.45
CA SER A 292 -2.92 -9.96 18.65
C SER A 292 -3.93 -11.10 18.41
N ILE A 293 -3.48 -12.33 18.12
CA ILE A 293 -4.36 -13.47 17.86
C ILE A 293 -4.71 -14.21 19.16
N THR A 294 -5.96 -14.07 19.58
CA THR A 294 -6.55 -14.83 20.67
C THR A 294 -7.32 -16.05 20.14
N GLU A 295 -7.67 -16.99 21.00
CA GLU A 295 -8.57 -18.10 20.64
C GLU A 295 -9.97 -17.58 20.29
N ASN A 296 -10.49 -16.61 21.07
CA ASN A 296 -11.79 -15.98 20.85
C ASN A 296 -11.86 -15.32 19.46
N LEU A 297 -10.86 -14.50 19.12
CA LEU A 297 -10.81 -13.87 17.79
C LEU A 297 -10.83 -14.90 16.66
N LEU A 298 -10.08 -16.01 16.78
CA LEU A 298 -10.08 -17.07 15.77
C LEU A 298 -11.44 -17.76 15.63
N GLU A 299 -12.14 -17.98 16.74
CA GLU A 299 -13.48 -18.57 16.74
C GLU A 299 -14.48 -17.65 16.05
N ILE A 300 -14.53 -16.37 16.43
CA ILE A 300 -15.41 -15.37 15.83
C ILE A 300 -15.13 -15.27 14.31
N LEU A 301 -13.88 -15.16 13.90
CA LEU A 301 -13.51 -15.08 12.50
C LEU A 301 -13.87 -16.37 11.72
N LYS A 302 -13.73 -17.55 12.34
CA LYS A 302 -14.12 -18.83 11.75
C LYS A 302 -15.64 -18.88 11.51
N VAL A 303 -16.44 -18.52 12.52
CA VAL A 303 -17.91 -18.47 12.40
C VAL A 303 -18.34 -17.45 11.36
N SER A 304 -17.63 -16.32 11.26
CA SER A 304 -17.83 -15.30 10.23
C SER A 304 -17.35 -15.71 8.82
N GLY A 305 -16.91 -16.97 8.64
CA GLY A 305 -16.58 -17.53 7.33
C GLY A 305 -15.11 -17.47 6.92
N LEU A 306 -14.18 -17.06 7.80
CA LEU A 306 -12.75 -17.08 7.51
C LEU A 306 -12.25 -18.52 7.31
N LYS A 307 -11.49 -18.75 6.25
CA LYS A 307 -10.92 -20.08 5.91
C LYS A 307 -9.41 -20.16 6.06
N THR A 308 -8.74 -19.02 6.05
CA THR A 308 -7.27 -18.95 6.05
C THR A 308 -6.82 -17.72 6.82
N ILE A 309 -5.96 -17.91 7.80
CA ILE A 309 -5.21 -16.80 8.39
C ILE A 309 -3.89 -16.61 7.66
N THR A 310 -3.46 -15.37 7.58
CA THR A 310 -2.15 -15.00 7.03
C THR A 310 -1.33 -14.36 8.14
N ILE A 311 -0.14 -14.91 8.41
CA ILE A 311 0.80 -14.40 9.40
C ILE A 311 2.20 -14.29 8.79
N ALA A 312 3.02 -13.38 9.31
CA ALA A 312 4.33 -13.04 8.76
C ALA A 312 5.44 -13.21 9.81
N PRO A 313 6.02 -14.42 9.98
CA PRO A 313 7.20 -14.61 10.81
C PRO A 313 8.43 -13.87 10.28
N GLU A 314 8.51 -13.61 8.98
CA GLU A 314 9.56 -12.98 8.18
C GLU A 314 10.85 -13.79 8.07
N SER A 315 11.48 -14.19 9.19
CA SER A 315 12.74 -14.93 9.17
C SER A 315 12.95 -15.69 10.50
N VAL A 316 14.17 -16.19 10.75
CA VAL A 316 14.60 -16.74 12.04
C VAL A 316 14.80 -15.63 13.08
N TRP A 317 14.80 -16.00 14.36
CA TRP A 317 14.85 -15.05 15.47
C TRP A 317 16.01 -14.03 15.38
N GLU A 318 17.23 -14.48 15.05
CA GLU A 318 18.38 -13.61 14.95
C GLU A 318 18.23 -12.51 13.88
N VAL A 319 17.62 -12.84 12.76
CA VAL A 319 17.33 -11.88 11.68
C VAL A 319 16.13 -10.99 12.05
N ARG A 320 15.13 -11.54 12.76
CA ARG A 320 13.99 -10.74 13.27
C ARG A 320 14.43 -9.66 14.26
N LYS A 321 15.47 -9.92 15.08
CA LYS A 321 16.06 -8.88 15.95
C LYS A 321 16.58 -7.69 15.15
N ALA A 322 17.32 -7.96 14.07
CA ALA A 322 17.79 -6.91 13.17
C ALA A 322 16.64 -6.12 12.53
N ALA A 323 15.55 -6.79 12.18
CA ALA A 323 14.35 -6.19 11.61
C ALA A 323 13.43 -5.50 12.65
N ASN A 324 13.80 -5.48 13.93
CA ASN A 324 12.99 -5.00 15.05
C ASN A 324 11.59 -5.62 15.11
N LYS A 325 11.50 -6.94 14.84
CA LYS A 325 10.24 -7.68 14.85
C LYS A 325 10.15 -8.61 16.05
N PHE A 326 9.36 -8.22 17.05
CA PHE A 326 9.23 -8.89 18.34
C PHE A 326 8.29 -10.10 18.28
N ILE A 327 8.61 -11.11 17.46
CA ILE A 327 7.84 -12.34 17.33
C ILE A 327 8.76 -13.51 17.65
N THR A 328 8.48 -14.26 18.73
CA THR A 328 9.27 -15.45 19.09
C THR A 328 8.83 -16.68 18.30
N ASP A 329 9.66 -17.69 18.18
CA ASP A 329 9.33 -18.94 17.49
C ASP A 329 8.17 -19.66 18.17
N GLU A 330 8.14 -19.62 19.53
CA GLU A 330 7.08 -20.22 20.33
C GLU A 330 5.73 -19.54 20.06
N SER A 331 5.70 -18.21 19.89
CA SER A 331 4.46 -17.48 19.58
C SER A 331 3.94 -17.83 18.18
N VAL A 332 4.84 -17.99 17.20
CA VAL A 332 4.45 -18.45 15.85
C VAL A 332 3.86 -19.86 15.89
N GLU A 333 4.54 -20.79 16.57
CA GLU A 333 4.10 -22.19 16.70
C GLU A 333 2.75 -22.29 17.43
N SER A 334 2.62 -21.55 18.53
CA SER A 334 1.36 -21.49 19.30
C SER A 334 0.20 -20.98 18.43
N THR A 335 0.42 -19.91 17.68
CA THR A 335 -0.59 -19.35 16.79
C THR A 335 -1.01 -20.33 15.69
N ILE A 336 -0.03 -21.02 15.07
CA ILE A 336 -0.33 -22.05 14.07
C ILE A 336 -1.16 -23.19 14.68
N LYS A 337 -0.79 -23.68 15.88
CA LYS A 337 -1.53 -24.73 16.58
C LYS A 337 -2.96 -24.32 16.89
N LYS A 338 -3.17 -23.08 17.36
CA LYS A 338 -4.52 -22.51 17.58
C LYS A 338 -5.33 -22.48 16.29
N ALA A 339 -4.75 -21.96 15.20
CA ALA A 339 -5.42 -21.90 13.90
C ALA A 339 -5.81 -23.30 13.38
N ILE A 340 -4.94 -24.30 13.56
CA ILE A 340 -5.21 -25.69 13.15
C ILE A 340 -6.31 -26.30 14.00
N LYS A 341 -6.35 -26.05 15.30
CA LYS A 341 -7.44 -26.45 16.20
C LYS A 341 -8.80 -25.94 15.75
N HIS A 342 -8.84 -24.69 15.23
CA HIS A 342 -10.03 -24.09 14.62
C HIS A 342 -10.21 -24.48 13.13
N GLU A 343 -9.52 -25.52 12.63
CA GLU A 343 -9.55 -26.03 11.24
C GLU A 343 -9.21 -24.99 10.15
N LEU A 344 -8.58 -23.89 10.51
CA LEU A 344 -8.15 -22.86 9.58
C LEU A 344 -6.90 -23.31 8.80
N ASN A 345 -6.76 -22.82 7.57
CA ASN A 345 -5.50 -22.88 6.85
C ASN A 345 -4.61 -21.73 7.31
N VAL A 346 -3.29 -21.93 7.20
CA VAL A 346 -2.31 -20.90 7.57
C VAL A 346 -1.45 -20.56 6.36
N LYS A 347 -1.34 -19.27 6.03
CA LYS A 347 -0.40 -18.78 5.05
C LYS A 347 0.73 -18.04 5.77
N LEU A 348 1.95 -18.50 5.55
CA LEU A 348 3.16 -17.95 6.15
C LEU A 348 3.90 -17.07 5.13
N TYR A 349 4.26 -15.86 5.56
CA TYR A 349 5.15 -15.00 4.80
C TYR A 349 6.55 -14.97 5.42
N PHE A 350 7.55 -15.14 4.56
CA PHE A 350 8.96 -14.98 4.91
C PHE A 350 9.65 -14.02 3.96
N MET A 351 10.74 -13.44 4.41
CA MET A 351 11.66 -12.62 3.61
C MET A 351 13.06 -13.23 3.59
N ILE A 352 13.79 -13.01 2.49
CA ILE A 352 15.21 -13.33 2.33
C ILE A 352 15.99 -12.10 1.90
N GLY A 353 17.24 -12.00 2.36
CA GLY A 353 18.10 -10.86 2.04
C GLY A 353 17.94 -9.68 3.01
N LEU A 354 17.33 -9.90 4.16
CA LEU A 354 17.34 -8.91 5.24
C LEU A 354 18.77 -8.59 5.69
N PRO A 355 19.05 -7.37 6.15
CA PRO A 355 20.33 -7.01 6.70
C PRO A 355 20.79 -8.00 7.78
N THR A 356 22.08 -8.29 7.83
CA THR A 356 22.73 -9.24 8.75
C THR A 356 22.41 -10.73 8.51
N GLU A 357 21.58 -11.09 7.52
CA GLU A 357 21.26 -12.49 7.20
C GLU A 357 22.45 -13.24 6.61
N THR A 358 22.86 -14.32 7.25
CA THR A 358 24.01 -15.16 6.89
C THR A 358 23.59 -16.47 6.20
N THR A 359 24.57 -17.23 5.70
CA THR A 359 24.33 -18.59 5.18
C THR A 359 23.86 -19.56 6.28
N ALA A 360 24.31 -19.36 7.54
CA ALA A 360 23.83 -20.16 8.66
C ALA A 360 22.35 -19.90 8.92
N ASP A 361 21.93 -18.61 8.95
CA ASP A 361 20.53 -18.24 9.11
C ASP A 361 19.63 -18.85 8.02
N MET A 362 20.14 -19.02 6.79
CA MET A 362 19.39 -19.68 5.71
C MET A 362 19.18 -21.18 5.96
N LYS A 363 20.13 -21.88 6.60
CA LYS A 363 19.97 -23.29 7.01
C LYS A 363 18.95 -23.41 8.13
N ASP A 364 19.06 -22.50 9.11
CA ASP A 364 18.12 -22.44 10.24
C ASP A 364 16.71 -22.11 9.77
N LEU A 365 16.57 -21.21 8.76
CA LEU A 365 15.28 -20.88 8.14
C LEU A 365 14.61 -22.10 7.51
N VAL A 366 15.36 -22.94 6.78
CA VAL A 366 14.82 -24.19 6.21
C VAL A 366 14.34 -25.11 7.32
N GLY A 367 15.16 -25.36 8.34
CA GLY A 367 14.79 -26.18 9.50
C GLY A 367 13.55 -25.65 10.23
N TYR A 368 13.48 -24.33 10.41
CA TYR A 368 12.34 -23.66 11.03
C TYR A 368 11.07 -23.81 10.18
N ILE A 369 11.14 -23.55 8.89
CA ILE A 369 10.02 -23.75 7.97
C ILE A 369 9.52 -25.19 7.98
N ASP A 370 10.43 -26.18 7.94
CA ASP A 370 10.07 -27.60 7.99
C ASP A 370 9.37 -27.96 9.31
N LYS A 371 9.83 -27.40 10.43
CA LYS A 371 9.17 -27.56 11.73
C LYS A 371 7.74 -27.02 11.69
N LEU A 372 7.53 -25.79 11.16
CA LEU A 372 6.21 -25.18 11.06
C LEU A 372 5.27 -25.96 10.14
N ILE A 373 5.77 -26.47 9.00
CA ILE A 373 4.98 -27.26 8.06
C ILE A 373 4.44 -28.55 8.72
N ARG A 374 5.26 -29.19 9.58
CA ARG A 374 4.88 -30.43 10.30
C ARG A 374 3.77 -30.21 11.33
N LEU A 375 3.47 -28.95 11.72
CA LEU A 375 2.34 -28.65 12.59
C LEU A 375 0.99 -28.84 11.89
N GLY A 376 0.96 -28.83 10.55
CA GLY A 376 -0.27 -29.04 9.77
C GLY A 376 -0.84 -30.45 9.93
N SER A 377 -2.13 -30.56 10.22
CA SER A 377 -2.83 -31.85 10.38
C SER A 377 -3.30 -32.46 9.06
N ARG A 378 -3.35 -31.68 7.99
CA ARG A 378 -3.79 -32.11 6.65
C ARG A 378 -2.92 -31.52 5.54
N ARG A 379 -2.93 -32.17 4.39
CA ARG A 379 -2.14 -31.74 3.23
C ARG A 379 -2.51 -30.33 2.79
N ASN A 380 -1.51 -29.50 2.51
CA ASN A 380 -1.64 -28.10 2.07
C ASN A 380 -2.38 -27.16 3.04
N GLN A 381 -2.53 -27.54 4.30
CA GLN A 381 -3.09 -26.64 5.33
C GLN A 381 -2.18 -25.45 5.59
N ILE A 382 -0.86 -25.64 5.49
CA ILE A 382 0.13 -24.59 5.57
C ILE A 382 0.63 -24.25 4.16
N LYS A 383 0.58 -22.96 3.82
CA LYS A 383 1.07 -22.39 2.57
C LYS A 383 2.23 -21.45 2.87
N LEU A 384 3.20 -21.38 1.98
CA LEU A 384 4.42 -20.60 2.15
C LEU A 384 4.60 -19.62 1.00
N SER A 385 4.88 -18.36 1.33
CA SER A 385 5.31 -17.33 0.39
C SER A 385 6.58 -16.69 0.91
N VAL A 386 7.61 -16.60 0.06
CA VAL A 386 8.89 -15.97 0.40
C VAL A 386 9.15 -14.84 -0.58
N ASN A 387 9.45 -13.66 -0.06
CA ASN A 387 9.75 -12.49 -0.87
C ASN A 387 11.17 -12.01 -0.60
N PRO A 388 11.92 -11.55 -1.62
CA PRO A 388 13.13 -10.77 -1.39
C PRO A 388 12.82 -9.53 -0.56
N PHE A 389 13.69 -9.20 0.38
CA PHE A 389 13.67 -7.90 1.03
C PHE A 389 14.05 -6.82 0.01
N ILE A 390 13.27 -5.77 -0.04
CA ILE A 390 13.49 -4.60 -0.89
C ILE A 390 13.59 -3.37 0.02
N PRO A 391 14.74 -2.69 0.05
CA PRO A 391 14.88 -1.41 0.73
C PRO A 391 13.82 -0.42 0.27
N LYS A 392 13.36 0.43 1.19
CA LYS A 392 12.31 1.44 0.92
C LYS A 392 12.70 2.79 1.47
N PRO A 393 12.30 3.90 0.81
CA PRO A 393 12.49 5.26 1.32
C PRO A 393 11.90 5.43 2.72
N HIS A 394 12.45 6.37 3.48
CA HIS A 394 12.01 6.74 4.83
C HIS A 394 11.99 5.59 5.84
N THR A 395 12.72 4.49 5.57
CA THR A 395 12.86 3.39 6.52
C THR A 395 14.29 3.33 7.06
N PRO A 396 14.52 2.74 8.25
CA PRO A 396 15.88 2.49 8.73
C PRO A 396 16.76 1.73 7.73
N PHE A 397 16.15 0.91 6.85
CA PHE A 397 16.89 0.14 5.85
C PHE A 397 17.03 0.84 4.48
N GLN A 398 16.77 2.12 4.37
CA GLN A 398 16.92 2.88 3.13
C GLN A 398 18.36 2.99 2.61
N TRP A 399 19.37 2.67 3.40
CA TRP A 399 20.78 2.63 3.00
C TRP A 399 21.27 1.24 2.58
N GLU A 400 20.39 0.24 2.62
CA GLU A 400 20.73 -1.12 2.21
C GLU A 400 20.73 -1.27 0.69
N LYS A 401 21.58 -2.18 0.20
CA LYS A 401 21.66 -2.53 -1.20
C LYS A 401 20.87 -3.78 -1.50
N PHE A 402 20.31 -3.86 -2.70
CA PHE A 402 19.71 -5.08 -3.21
C PHE A 402 20.75 -5.93 -3.97
N ASP A 403 21.27 -6.97 -3.33
CA ASP A 403 22.19 -7.91 -3.96
C ASP A 403 21.46 -9.02 -4.73
N THR A 404 21.23 -8.78 -6.03
CA THR A 404 20.54 -9.72 -6.92
C THR A 404 21.20 -11.10 -6.99
N LYS A 405 22.54 -11.20 -6.87
CA LYS A 405 23.26 -12.48 -6.94
C LYS A 405 23.02 -13.29 -5.66
N SER A 406 23.16 -12.64 -4.52
CA SER A 406 22.87 -13.25 -3.21
C SER A 406 21.42 -13.73 -3.15
N ILE A 407 20.46 -12.88 -3.49
CA ILE A 407 19.03 -13.23 -3.49
C ILE A 407 18.72 -14.42 -4.40
N LYS A 408 19.29 -14.47 -5.61
CA LYS A 408 19.15 -15.63 -6.52
C LYS A 408 19.68 -16.91 -5.92
N SER A 409 20.85 -16.85 -5.24
CA SER A 409 21.45 -17.99 -4.57
C SER A 409 20.55 -18.50 -3.44
N LYS A 410 20.07 -17.59 -2.58
CA LYS A 410 19.16 -17.89 -1.47
C LYS A 410 17.84 -18.49 -1.96
N ALA A 411 17.24 -17.90 -2.98
CA ALA A 411 16.00 -18.42 -3.59
C ALA A 411 16.19 -19.83 -4.17
N LYS A 412 17.32 -20.08 -4.85
CA LYS A 412 17.67 -21.42 -5.35
C LYS A 412 17.83 -22.41 -4.20
N TYR A 413 18.52 -22.02 -3.13
CA TYR A 413 18.72 -22.85 -1.95
C TYR A 413 17.38 -23.26 -1.30
N LEU A 414 16.46 -22.32 -1.11
CA LEU A 414 15.12 -22.61 -0.58
C LEU A 414 14.33 -23.54 -1.50
N ASN A 415 14.31 -23.29 -2.80
CA ASN A 415 13.61 -24.15 -3.77
C ASN A 415 14.14 -25.60 -3.77
N SER A 416 15.44 -25.77 -3.50
CA SER A 416 16.06 -27.10 -3.44
C SER A 416 15.74 -27.86 -2.16
N ASN A 417 15.52 -27.15 -1.06
CA ASN A 417 15.39 -27.76 0.28
C ASN A 417 13.94 -27.81 0.79
N ILE A 418 13.04 -26.89 0.36
CA ILE A 418 11.65 -26.88 0.80
C ILE A 418 10.78 -27.70 -0.18
N LYS A 419 10.11 -28.75 0.32
CA LYS A 419 9.37 -29.73 -0.48
C LYS A 419 7.86 -29.70 -0.24
N ILE A 420 7.24 -28.52 -0.33
CA ILE A 420 5.78 -28.39 -0.27
C ILE A 420 5.22 -27.84 -1.59
N ARG A 421 4.01 -28.32 -1.96
CA ARG A 421 3.37 -27.94 -3.23
C ARG A 421 2.92 -26.48 -3.26
N SER A 422 2.58 -25.91 -2.09
CA SER A 422 2.07 -24.55 -1.94
C SER A 422 3.16 -23.55 -1.54
N PHE A 423 4.35 -23.69 -2.13
CA PHE A 423 5.50 -22.81 -1.94
C PHE A 423 5.67 -21.87 -3.12
N LYS A 424 5.79 -20.57 -2.85
CA LYS A 424 6.06 -19.54 -3.85
C LYS A 424 7.23 -18.67 -3.39
N ILE A 425 8.13 -18.37 -4.32
CA ILE A 425 9.17 -17.35 -4.15
C ILE A 425 8.96 -16.29 -5.24
N GLU A 426 9.02 -15.02 -4.85
CA GLU A 426 9.00 -13.92 -5.80
C GLU A 426 10.27 -13.91 -6.67
N ASN A 427 10.10 -13.51 -7.94
CA ASN A 427 11.20 -13.49 -8.90
C ASN A 427 12.24 -12.42 -8.52
N PRO A 428 13.52 -12.80 -8.25
CA PRO A 428 14.56 -11.85 -7.86
C PRO A 428 14.84 -10.74 -8.87
N ARG A 429 14.56 -10.95 -10.17
CA ARG A 429 14.70 -9.91 -11.20
C ARG A 429 13.61 -8.85 -11.09
N LYS A 430 12.35 -9.28 -10.79
CA LYS A 430 11.25 -8.34 -10.53
C LYS A 430 11.50 -7.54 -9.25
N ALA A 431 11.99 -8.20 -8.20
CA ALA A 431 12.36 -7.54 -6.96
C ALA A 431 13.48 -6.50 -7.15
N MET A 432 14.50 -6.82 -7.97
CA MET A 432 15.55 -5.87 -8.33
C MET A 432 14.97 -4.65 -9.08
N LEU A 433 14.09 -4.88 -10.06
CA LEU A 433 13.44 -3.78 -10.76
C LEU A 433 12.62 -2.89 -9.81
N GLN A 434 11.88 -3.51 -8.89
CA GLN A 434 11.14 -2.75 -7.86
C GLN A 434 12.09 -1.95 -6.96
N TYR A 435 13.24 -2.52 -6.58
CA TYR A 435 14.26 -1.80 -5.81
C TYR A 435 14.75 -0.54 -6.55
N VAL A 436 15.10 -0.69 -7.84
CA VAL A 436 15.56 0.44 -8.67
C VAL A 436 14.49 1.52 -8.75
N LEU A 437 13.24 1.15 -9.04
CA LEU A 437 12.13 2.10 -9.15
C LEU A 437 11.79 2.78 -7.80
N SER A 438 11.93 2.04 -6.70
CA SER A 438 11.61 2.55 -5.37
C SER A 438 12.65 3.53 -4.83
N MET A 439 13.93 3.27 -5.13
CA MET A 439 15.07 3.93 -4.50
C MET A 439 15.80 4.87 -5.45
N GLY A 440 15.52 4.86 -6.75
CA GLY A 440 16.16 5.71 -7.74
C GLY A 440 15.62 7.13 -7.76
N GLY A 441 16.28 7.99 -8.51
CA GLY A 441 15.93 9.39 -8.72
C GLY A 441 15.57 9.71 -10.18
N ASN A 442 15.88 10.94 -10.61
CA ASN A 442 15.59 11.44 -11.95
C ASN A 442 16.29 10.66 -13.07
N GLU A 443 17.41 10.01 -12.78
CA GLU A 443 18.15 9.18 -13.74
C GLU A 443 17.32 8.04 -14.34
N LEU A 444 16.20 7.69 -13.71
CA LEU A 444 15.28 6.66 -14.21
C LEU A 444 14.37 7.16 -15.33
N GLY A 445 14.19 8.47 -15.49
CA GLY A 445 13.22 9.08 -16.40
C GLY A 445 13.37 8.60 -17.84
N GLU A 446 14.60 8.54 -18.36
CA GLU A 446 14.85 8.09 -19.73
C GLU A 446 14.52 6.60 -19.94
N LEU A 447 14.88 5.72 -19.00
CA LEU A 447 14.53 4.29 -19.10
C LEU A 447 13.01 4.06 -18.97
N LEU A 448 12.36 4.81 -18.11
CA LEU A 448 10.89 4.79 -17.97
C LEU A 448 10.23 5.23 -19.28
N TYR A 449 10.67 6.34 -19.87
CA TYR A 449 10.15 6.82 -21.15
C TYR A 449 10.35 5.81 -22.27
N ARG A 450 11.57 5.28 -22.44
CA ARG A 450 11.86 4.24 -23.44
C ARG A 450 11.00 3.00 -23.27
N SER A 451 10.69 2.61 -22.03
CA SER A 451 9.87 1.42 -21.73
C SER A 451 8.44 1.48 -22.27
N VAL A 452 7.97 2.67 -22.67
CA VAL A 452 6.67 2.87 -23.32
C VAL A 452 6.67 2.37 -24.77
N TYR A 453 7.84 2.44 -25.41
CA TYR A 453 8.00 2.19 -26.86
C TYR A 453 8.78 0.92 -27.16
N GLU A 454 9.66 0.49 -26.26
CA GLU A 454 10.52 -0.67 -26.44
C GLU A 454 10.69 -1.48 -25.14
N THR A 455 11.23 -2.68 -25.27
CA THR A 455 11.63 -3.47 -24.10
C THR A 455 13.01 -3.06 -23.65
N VAL A 456 13.12 -2.36 -22.52
CA VAL A 456 14.40 -1.99 -21.93
C VAL A 456 15.05 -3.21 -21.27
N PRO A 457 16.29 -3.58 -21.63
CA PRO A 457 16.98 -4.72 -21.05
C PRO A 457 17.14 -4.60 -19.52
N MET A 458 16.96 -5.70 -18.80
CA MET A 458 17.11 -5.73 -17.33
C MET A 458 18.51 -5.33 -16.85
N LYS A 459 19.52 -5.40 -17.72
CA LYS A 459 20.87 -4.95 -17.40
C LYS A 459 20.92 -3.43 -17.23
N GLU A 460 20.26 -2.68 -18.11
CA GLU A 460 20.23 -1.21 -18.03
C GLU A 460 19.59 -0.73 -16.71
N TRP A 461 18.48 -1.37 -16.30
CA TRP A 461 17.88 -1.13 -14.98
C TRP A 461 18.84 -1.47 -13.82
N ALA A 462 19.57 -2.59 -13.95
CA ALA A 462 20.52 -2.99 -12.92
C ALA A 462 21.73 -2.06 -12.82
N ASP A 463 22.15 -1.48 -13.95
CA ASP A 463 23.26 -0.52 -14.00
C ASP A 463 22.92 0.81 -13.29
N LEU A 464 21.61 1.15 -13.18
CA LEU A 464 21.10 2.28 -12.37
C LEU A 464 20.72 1.88 -10.94
N SER A 465 21.11 0.71 -10.46
CA SER A 465 20.81 0.29 -9.07
C SER A 465 21.43 1.25 -8.06
N PRO A 466 20.61 1.89 -7.19
CA PRO A 466 21.10 2.82 -6.20
C PRO A 466 22.09 2.19 -5.22
N ASN A 467 22.99 3.01 -4.68
CA ASN A 467 23.99 2.60 -3.72
C ASN A 467 24.27 3.74 -2.74
N TYR A 468 23.45 3.83 -1.69
CA TYR A 468 23.55 4.89 -0.71
C TYR A 468 24.37 4.47 0.51
N SER A 469 25.13 5.42 1.07
CA SER A 469 25.75 5.36 2.39
C SER A 469 24.97 6.25 3.35
N LEU A 470 25.31 6.19 4.64
CA LEU A 470 24.68 7.06 5.67
C LEU A 470 24.88 8.56 5.41
N ASP A 471 25.90 8.92 4.63
CA ASP A 471 26.23 10.32 4.30
C ASP A 471 25.73 10.71 2.88
N SER A 472 25.11 9.79 2.17
CA SER A 472 24.56 10.08 0.83
C SER A 472 23.36 11.00 0.93
N GLU A 473 23.28 11.95 0.02
CA GLU A 473 22.05 12.69 -0.24
C GLU A 473 21.04 11.77 -0.94
N LEU A 474 19.84 11.67 -0.38
CA LEU A 474 18.80 10.77 -0.87
C LEU A 474 17.84 11.51 -1.81
N PRO A 475 17.33 10.88 -2.89
CA PRO A 475 16.42 11.53 -3.84
C PRO A 475 15.21 12.19 -3.17
N TRP A 476 14.66 11.58 -2.13
CA TRP A 476 13.47 12.04 -1.41
C TRP A 476 13.76 12.99 -0.24
N LYS A 477 14.94 13.63 -0.20
CA LYS A 477 15.34 14.54 0.90
C LYS A 477 14.37 15.70 1.15
N ASN A 478 13.66 16.13 0.11
CA ASN A 478 12.70 17.24 0.17
C ASN A 478 11.30 16.78 0.60
N ILE A 479 11.09 15.49 0.84
CA ILE A 479 9.81 14.92 1.28
C ILE A 479 9.88 14.67 2.79
N ASP A 480 9.20 15.51 3.57
CA ASP A 480 9.10 15.33 5.02
C ASP A 480 7.86 14.48 5.37
N VAL A 481 8.10 13.23 5.74
CA VAL A 481 7.06 12.30 6.21
C VAL A 481 6.95 12.27 7.75
N GLY A 482 7.55 13.21 8.45
CA GLY A 482 7.56 13.30 9.91
C GLY A 482 8.53 12.30 10.58
N MET A 483 9.50 11.73 9.85
CA MET A 483 10.50 10.81 10.37
C MET A 483 11.85 11.53 10.50
N ASP A 484 12.39 11.60 11.71
CA ASP A 484 13.72 12.17 11.96
C ASP A 484 14.81 11.34 11.27
N PRO A 485 15.63 11.92 10.37
CA PRO A 485 16.74 11.23 9.72
C PRO A 485 17.76 10.63 10.68
N GLU A 486 18.06 11.31 11.80
CA GLU A 486 19.01 10.79 12.80
C GLU A 486 18.43 9.60 13.58
N PHE A 487 17.12 9.59 13.83
CA PHE A 487 16.44 8.41 14.35
C PHE A 487 16.57 7.22 13.39
N LEU A 488 16.33 7.41 12.08
CA LEU A 488 16.48 6.36 11.08
C LEU A 488 17.91 5.81 11.03
N LYS A 489 18.93 6.68 11.09
CA LYS A 489 20.35 6.27 11.17
C LYS A 489 20.66 5.51 12.45
N GLY A 490 20.09 5.93 13.58
CA GLY A 490 20.22 5.24 14.87
C GLY A 490 19.66 3.81 14.80
N GLU A 491 18.44 3.67 14.30
CA GLU A 491 17.77 2.39 14.10
C GLU A 491 18.53 1.47 13.13
N TYR A 492 19.12 2.03 12.07
CA TYR A 492 19.97 1.26 11.16
C TYR A 492 21.21 0.71 11.86
N LYS A 493 21.91 1.54 12.66
CA LYS A 493 23.07 1.10 13.46
C LYS A 493 22.68 0.02 14.48
N MET A 494 21.52 0.17 15.12
CA MET A 494 20.97 -0.86 16.03
C MET A 494 20.71 -2.18 15.30
N ALA A 495 20.15 -2.12 14.08
CA ALA A 495 19.89 -3.29 13.25
C ALA A 495 21.16 -4.08 12.92
N LEU A 496 22.23 -3.40 12.48
CA LEU A 496 23.51 -4.03 12.15
C LEU A 496 24.12 -4.77 13.34
N ASN A 497 23.83 -4.33 14.57
CA ASN A 497 24.24 -4.99 15.81
C ASN A 497 23.20 -6.01 16.34
N LYS A 498 22.15 -6.31 15.57
CA LYS A 498 21.02 -7.18 15.97
C LYS A 498 20.38 -6.77 17.30
N LYS A 499 20.42 -5.47 17.61
CA LYS A 499 19.79 -4.91 18.81
C LYS A 499 18.38 -4.45 18.48
N MET A 500 17.45 -4.79 19.33
CA MET A 500 16.06 -4.36 19.25
C MET A 500 15.88 -3.01 19.96
N THR A 501 14.96 -2.20 19.47
CA THR A 501 14.64 -0.93 20.11
C THR A 501 13.70 -1.17 21.30
N PRO A 502 14.10 -0.78 22.54
CA PRO A 502 13.23 -0.92 23.71
C PRO A 502 11.98 -0.04 23.58
N GLY A 503 10.85 -0.47 24.10
CA GLY A 503 9.67 0.37 24.28
C GLY A 503 8.59 0.27 23.20
N VAL A 504 8.85 -0.35 22.05
CA VAL A 504 7.82 -0.56 21.00
C VAL A 504 6.70 -1.51 21.47
N ARG A 505 6.90 -2.23 22.57
CA ARG A 505 5.91 -3.19 23.12
C ARG A 505 4.71 -2.52 23.83
N ASN A 506 4.88 -1.29 24.35
CA ASN A 506 3.93 -0.64 25.28
C ASN A 506 3.53 0.78 24.84
N LEU A 507 3.58 1.09 23.55
CA LEU A 507 2.95 2.32 23.09
C LEU A 507 1.43 2.13 23.23
N ASP A 508 0.87 2.78 24.23
CA ASP A 508 -0.58 2.87 24.40
C ASP A 508 -1.22 3.28 23.08
N VAL A 509 -2.16 2.46 22.66
CA VAL A 509 -2.86 2.56 21.38
C VAL A 509 -3.66 3.86 21.26
N THR A 510 -3.87 4.52 22.39
CA THR A 510 -4.75 5.68 22.56
C THR A 510 -4.06 7.04 22.49
N THR A 511 -2.72 7.10 22.56
CA THR A 511 -2.01 8.38 22.47
C THR A 511 -1.53 8.61 21.05
N ALA A 512 -2.19 9.53 20.36
CA ALA A 512 -1.61 10.21 19.21
C ALA A 512 -0.27 10.82 19.66
N VAL A 513 0.85 10.27 19.22
CA VAL A 513 2.15 10.88 19.46
C VAL A 513 2.18 12.14 18.61
N PRO A 514 2.32 13.34 19.18
CA PRO A 514 2.48 14.56 18.40
C PRO A 514 3.64 14.35 17.41
N ALA A 515 3.52 14.89 16.21
CA ALA A 515 4.51 14.77 15.15
C ALA A 515 5.95 15.19 15.55
N ASN A 516 6.11 15.84 16.70
CA ASN A 516 7.37 16.34 17.25
C ASN A 516 7.95 15.51 18.40
N ARG A 517 7.47 14.29 18.65
CA ARG A 517 8.11 13.42 19.64
C ARG A 517 8.82 12.28 18.95
N THR A 518 10.13 12.26 19.11
CA THR A 518 11.01 11.11 18.86
C THR A 518 10.34 9.83 19.35
N CYS A 519 10.13 8.87 18.43
CA CYS A 519 9.63 7.56 18.79
C CYS A 519 10.65 6.85 19.68
N PHE A 520 10.30 6.61 20.93
CA PHE A 520 11.00 5.69 21.82
C PHE A 520 10.32 4.33 21.82
#